data_87a54b03f8ffb8f47337791df9ac0598
#
_entry.id   87a54b03f8ffb8f47337791df9ac0598
#
_cell.length_a   1.000
_cell.length_b   1.000
_cell.length_c   1.000
_cell.angle_alpha   90.00
_cell.angle_beta   90.00
_cell.angle_gamma   90.00
#
_symmetry.space_group_name_H-M   'P 1'
#
loop_
_entity.id
_entity.type
_entity.pdbx_description
1 polymer ?
#
loop_
_entity_poly.entity_id
_entity_poly.type
_entity_poly.pdbx_seq_one_letter_code
_entity_poly.pdbx_strand_id
1 'polypeptide(L)'
;MNKLLYALALVALASCKLHEPVAAPQDPAYIRQFHSGVRNMLNAQHDEAIQAFKACLQKQPKDAAVHYALFQTYLKLERYEEAAYHTEQAAQLDPKNLHYKRELAFMYQQLGRNQEAASVFEGLLKADPKNIDYYSGALKCYDDLKKPSKSLSLIEKMEQQLGENPNTVLEKFRLFQQMGKAKEGVAALEAARRRFPTEPSILANLVDYYFRVQNYTAGFGLLKDLVEADPQNGVALLMYGEMLYRSGKVEEGKKYLHAGILAQGPSLDQKMNILIMLVNEKKQTAIDPTLEPLVQYMTQTYPNEAKAHSIAGDYFYVAGQINAAIASYQQTLRCDPNLSPVWNQLMILEYEQESWTNLLKDASSCAELFPSQPLPFYFKAMMLNRKGLYAEALENLSLAKGVLLNDNALLAEILLQEGRALLGLQKQEEGIAALKEALSISLNALELQYLHILAAYKIELPKTTQRLQELSSKTGAQPKLIFEIAFTAFQTGTYQIALQEMQKITVAKLIQTAAYQELLGDIYFHLGQVQEANKCWQQALTFGEGSVVLSEKTTKKTYVQVP
;
A
#
# COMPACT_ATOMS: atom_id res chain seq x y z
N MET A 1 20.54 -21.84 3.70
CA MET A 1 21.21 -21.15 2.59
C MET A 1 22.72 -21.39 2.51
N ASN A 2 23.45 -21.47 3.64
CA ASN A 2 24.92 -21.63 3.58
C ASN A 2 25.47 -23.01 3.12
N LYS A 3 24.69 -24.09 3.15
CA LYS A 3 25.16 -25.43 2.71
C LYS A 3 25.05 -25.66 1.19
N LEU A 4 24.18 -24.92 0.49
CA LEU A 4 24.05 -25.00 -0.98
C LEU A 4 25.18 -24.24 -1.71
N LEU A 5 25.70 -23.17 -1.11
CA LEU A 5 26.84 -22.41 -1.63
C LEU A 5 28.17 -23.18 -1.55
N TYR A 6 28.33 -24.04 -0.54
CA TYR A 6 29.51 -24.92 -0.44
C TYR A 6 29.52 -26.03 -1.49
N ALA A 7 28.35 -26.54 -1.89
CA ALA A 7 28.25 -27.55 -2.93
C ALA A 7 28.54 -26.98 -4.33
N LEU A 8 28.15 -25.74 -4.60
CA LEU A 8 28.42 -25.06 -5.88
C LEU A 8 29.90 -24.67 -6.05
N ALA A 9 30.59 -24.33 -4.97
CA ALA A 9 32.03 -24.02 -5.03
C ALA A 9 32.88 -25.30 -5.29
N LEU A 10 32.47 -26.45 -4.78
CA LEU A 10 33.14 -27.74 -5.01
C LEU A 10 32.84 -28.32 -6.41
N VAL A 11 31.64 -28.10 -6.95
CA VAL A 11 31.26 -28.56 -8.29
C VAL A 11 31.93 -27.70 -9.37
N ALA A 12 32.16 -26.41 -9.14
CA ALA A 12 32.90 -25.54 -10.06
C ALA A 12 34.39 -25.94 -10.17
N LEU A 13 34.97 -26.56 -9.16
CA LEU A 13 36.31 -27.11 -9.19
C LEU A 13 36.38 -28.50 -9.87
N ALA A 14 35.26 -29.24 -9.89
CA ALA A 14 35.21 -30.58 -10.47
C ALA A 14 34.80 -30.65 -11.94
N SER A 15 34.25 -29.56 -12.53
CA SER A 15 33.86 -29.52 -13.95
C SER A 15 34.93 -28.95 -14.90
N CYS A 16 36.13 -28.62 -14.42
CA CYS A 16 37.27 -28.42 -15.26
C CYS A 16 37.69 -29.78 -15.88
N LYS A 17 37.06 -30.17 -16.99
CA LYS A 17 37.68 -31.16 -17.88
C LYS A 17 39.02 -30.60 -18.29
N LEU A 18 40.05 -31.23 -17.76
CA LEU A 18 41.45 -31.06 -18.16
C LEU A 18 41.55 -31.04 -19.69
N HIS A 19 41.69 -29.87 -20.29
CA HIS A 19 42.41 -29.73 -21.51
C HIS A 19 43.89 -29.85 -21.08
N GLU A 20 44.55 -30.89 -21.53
CA GLU A 20 45.96 -31.06 -21.27
C GLU A 20 46.72 -29.81 -21.72
N PRO A 21 47.23 -28.99 -20.79
CA PRO A 21 48.40 -28.21 -21.07
C PRO A 21 49.58 -29.13 -20.85
N VAL A 22 50.57 -29.05 -21.70
CA VAL A 22 51.92 -29.54 -21.38
C VAL A 22 52.36 -28.82 -20.11
N ALA A 23 52.07 -29.42 -18.98
CA ALA A 23 52.37 -28.86 -17.67
C ALA A 23 53.86 -29.07 -17.45
N ALA A 24 54.62 -28.00 -17.54
CA ALA A 24 55.88 -27.92 -16.81
C ALA A 24 55.57 -28.24 -15.33
N PRO A 25 56.46 -29.01 -14.59
CA PRO A 25 56.20 -29.39 -13.21
C PRO A 25 55.98 -28.10 -12.41
N GLN A 26 54.76 -27.93 -11.91
CA GLN A 26 54.40 -26.72 -11.16
C GLN A 26 55.22 -26.70 -9.86
N ASP A 27 55.94 -25.60 -9.62
CA ASP A 27 56.72 -25.37 -8.42
C ASP A 27 55.82 -25.64 -7.16
N PRO A 28 56.20 -26.61 -6.31
CA PRO A 28 55.38 -26.92 -5.09
C PRO A 28 55.16 -25.70 -4.20
N ALA A 29 56.03 -24.69 -4.27
CA ALA A 29 55.89 -23.42 -3.57
C ALA A 29 54.77 -22.56 -4.22
N TYR A 30 54.64 -22.59 -5.53
CA TYR A 30 53.54 -21.93 -6.24
C TYR A 30 52.19 -22.54 -5.91
N ILE A 31 52.09 -23.85 -5.90
CA ILE A 31 50.85 -24.57 -5.54
C ILE A 31 50.45 -24.25 -4.10
N ARG A 32 51.36 -24.31 -3.13
CA ARG A 32 51.09 -23.92 -1.73
C ARG A 32 50.62 -22.49 -1.61
N GLN A 33 51.22 -21.55 -2.34
CA GLN A 33 50.85 -20.14 -2.34
C GLN A 33 49.44 -19.94 -2.89
N PHE A 34 49.10 -20.59 -4.01
CA PHE A 34 47.76 -20.55 -4.60
C PHE A 34 46.71 -21.11 -3.62
N HIS A 35 46.94 -22.28 -3.03
CA HIS A 35 46.08 -22.90 -2.04
C HIS A 35 45.92 -22.04 -0.77
N SER A 36 46.96 -21.32 -0.34
CA SER A 36 46.88 -20.35 0.76
C SER A 36 45.95 -19.20 0.38
N GLY A 37 46.08 -18.66 -0.83
CA GLY A 37 45.17 -17.62 -1.31
C GLY A 37 43.72 -18.06 -1.34
N VAL A 38 43.43 -19.28 -1.84
CA VAL A 38 42.08 -19.84 -1.86
C VAL A 38 41.53 -20.04 -0.42
N ARG A 39 42.34 -20.56 0.48
CA ARG A 39 41.96 -20.72 1.91
C ARG A 39 41.61 -19.40 2.55
N ASN A 40 42.45 -18.37 2.36
CA ASN A 40 42.24 -17.04 2.89
C ASN A 40 40.96 -16.41 2.31
N MET A 41 40.72 -16.55 1.00
CA MET A 41 39.48 -16.11 0.35
C MET A 41 38.23 -16.76 0.95
N LEU A 42 38.29 -18.09 1.20
CA LEU A 42 37.17 -18.84 1.81
C LEU A 42 36.95 -18.46 3.28
N ASN A 43 37.99 -18.05 3.99
CA ASN A 43 37.94 -17.57 5.37
C ASN A 43 37.63 -16.07 5.50
N ALA A 44 37.25 -15.41 4.41
CA ALA A 44 36.99 -13.97 4.31
C ALA A 44 38.21 -13.06 4.69
N GLN A 45 39.42 -13.63 4.65
CA GLN A 45 40.70 -12.89 4.78
C GLN A 45 41.11 -12.39 3.40
N HIS A 46 40.37 -11.40 2.92
CA HIS A 46 40.44 -10.98 1.51
C HIS A 46 41.79 -10.30 1.15
N ASP A 47 42.36 -9.50 2.05
CA ASP A 47 43.64 -8.81 1.79
C ASP A 47 44.80 -9.80 1.73
N GLU A 48 44.83 -10.79 2.63
CA GLU A 48 45.82 -11.88 2.60
C GLU A 48 45.66 -12.77 1.36
N ALA A 49 44.42 -13.01 0.92
CA ALA A 49 44.13 -13.73 -0.29
C ALA A 49 44.68 -12.99 -1.52
N ILE A 50 44.45 -11.67 -1.62
CA ILE A 50 44.97 -10.82 -2.70
C ILE A 50 46.51 -10.84 -2.72
N GLN A 51 47.16 -10.72 -1.55
CA GLN A 51 48.62 -10.80 -1.47
C GLN A 51 49.15 -12.13 -1.96
N ALA A 52 48.53 -13.25 -1.53
CA ALA A 52 48.92 -14.59 -1.96
C ALA A 52 48.76 -14.76 -3.46
N PHE A 53 47.63 -14.32 -4.04
CA PHE A 53 47.39 -14.42 -5.48
C PHE A 53 48.32 -13.50 -6.29
N LYS A 54 48.62 -12.29 -5.83
CA LYS A 54 49.59 -11.40 -6.45
C LYS A 54 51.00 -12.01 -6.48
N ALA A 55 51.41 -12.68 -5.38
CA ALA A 55 52.68 -13.40 -5.35
C ALA A 55 52.71 -14.57 -6.35
N CYS A 56 51.58 -15.23 -6.61
CA CYS A 56 51.46 -16.21 -7.67
C CYS A 56 51.67 -15.56 -9.04
N LEU A 57 51.07 -14.40 -9.34
CA LEU A 57 51.23 -13.69 -10.60
C LEU A 57 52.67 -13.15 -10.82
N GLN A 58 53.41 -12.85 -9.74
CA GLN A 58 54.83 -12.48 -9.89
C GLN A 58 55.65 -13.63 -10.46
N LYS A 59 55.28 -14.88 -10.15
CA LYS A 59 55.96 -16.07 -10.68
C LYS A 59 55.40 -16.51 -12.02
N GLN A 60 54.08 -16.46 -12.18
CA GLN A 60 53.36 -16.86 -13.38
C GLN A 60 52.34 -15.77 -13.80
N PRO A 61 52.81 -14.72 -14.53
CA PRO A 61 51.94 -13.60 -14.88
C PRO A 61 50.77 -13.92 -15.81
N LYS A 62 50.79 -15.07 -16.46
CA LYS A 62 49.79 -15.51 -17.45
C LYS A 62 48.92 -16.65 -16.93
N ASP A 63 48.74 -16.77 -15.61
CA ASP A 63 47.85 -17.77 -15.04
C ASP A 63 46.42 -17.26 -14.98
N ALA A 64 45.57 -17.73 -15.90
CA ALA A 64 44.16 -17.36 -15.97
C ALA A 64 43.37 -17.69 -14.66
N ALA A 65 43.71 -18.82 -14.00
CA ALA A 65 43.02 -19.25 -12.79
C ALA A 65 43.31 -18.31 -11.59
N VAL A 66 44.55 -17.80 -11.51
CA VAL A 66 44.91 -16.80 -10.46
C VAL A 66 44.22 -15.47 -10.73
N HIS A 67 44.14 -15.03 -11.97
CA HIS A 67 43.39 -13.85 -12.32
C HIS A 67 41.90 -14.02 -11.97
N TYR A 68 41.32 -15.17 -12.23
CA TYR A 68 39.94 -15.45 -11.86
C TYR A 68 39.72 -15.48 -10.34
N ALA A 69 40.66 -16.03 -9.55
CA ALA A 69 40.61 -16.01 -8.09
C ALA A 69 40.70 -14.56 -7.53
N LEU A 70 41.51 -13.72 -8.14
CA LEU A 70 41.58 -12.29 -7.81
C LEU A 70 40.24 -11.58 -8.13
N PHE A 71 39.69 -11.85 -9.31
CA PHE A 71 38.33 -11.37 -9.64
C PHE A 71 37.33 -11.70 -8.54
N GLN A 72 37.22 -12.97 -8.14
CA GLN A 72 36.30 -13.41 -7.11
C GLN A 72 36.54 -12.68 -5.77
N THR A 73 37.82 -12.46 -5.42
CA THR A 73 38.19 -11.79 -4.19
C THR A 73 37.84 -10.30 -4.22
N TYR A 74 38.14 -9.61 -5.33
CA TYR A 74 37.79 -8.20 -5.49
C TYR A 74 36.29 -7.97 -5.59
N LEU A 75 35.56 -8.89 -6.20
CA LEU A 75 34.09 -8.85 -6.25
C LEU A 75 33.47 -8.92 -4.85
N LYS A 76 34.04 -9.76 -3.95
CA LYS A 76 33.61 -9.83 -2.54
C LYS A 76 33.87 -8.55 -1.75
N LEU A 77 34.85 -7.77 -2.14
CA LEU A 77 35.20 -6.47 -1.59
C LEU A 77 34.48 -5.31 -2.29
N GLU A 78 33.57 -5.59 -3.24
CA GLU A 78 32.85 -4.61 -4.07
C GLU A 78 33.80 -3.67 -4.85
N ARG A 79 35.03 -4.13 -5.08
CA ARG A 79 36.05 -3.43 -5.87
C ARG A 79 35.90 -3.78 -7.34
N TYR A 80 34.87 -3.22 -7.97
CA TYR A 80 34.39 -3.64 -9.28
C TYR A 80 35.39 -3.38 -10.43
N GLU A 81 36.16 -2.31 -10.38
CA GLU A 81 37.16 -2.00 -11.42
C GLU A 81 38.30 -3.01 -11.42
N GLU A 82 38.81 -3.36 -10.24
CA GLU A 82 39.86 -4.38 -10.13
C GLU A 82 39.32 -5.77 -10.47
N ALA A 83 38.07 -6.06 -10.05
CA ALA A 83 37.42 -7.30 -10.44
C ALA A 83 37.30 -7.42 -11.98
N ALA A 84 36.84 -6.35 -12.64
CA ALA A 84 36.74 -6.31 -14.10
C ALA A 84 38.10 -6.49 -14.78
N TYR A 85 39.15 -5.80 -14.32
CA TYR A 85 40.50 -5.96 -14.84
C TYR A 85 40.95 -7.41 -14.77
N HIS A 86 40.80 -8.07 -13.63
CA HIS A 86 41.26 -9.44 -13.45
C HIS A 86 40.42 -10.46 -14.24
N THR A 87 39.09 -10.21 -14.35
CA THR A 87 38.22 -11.04 -15.20
C THR A 87 38.60 -10.92 -16.69
N GLU A 88 38.92 -9.70 -17.14
CA GLU A 88 39.37 -9.44 -18.50
C GLU A 88 40.67 -10.19 -18.80
N GLN A 89 41.64 -10.12 -17.89
CA GLN A 89 42.90 -10.89 -18.04
C GLN A 89 42.63 -12.41 -18.10
N ALA A 90 41.76 -12.93 -17.20
CA ALA A 90 41.43 -14.36 -17.23
C ALA A 90 40.78 -14.78 -18.56
N ALA A 91 39.84 -13.99 -19.09
CA ALA A 91 39.17 -14.27 -20.35
C ALA A 91 40.10 -14.14 -21.60
N GLN A 92 41.10 -13.24 -21.54
CA GLN A 92 42.11 -13.08 -22.57
C GLN A 92 43.12 -14.24 -22.58
N LEU A 93 43.52 -14.70 -21.37
CA LEU A 93 44.49 -15.78 -21.21
C LEU A 93 43.92 -17.17 -21.55
N ASP A 94 42.63 -17.37 -21.26
CA ASP A 94 41.89 -18.59 -21.65
C ASP A 94 40.62 -18.23 -22.45
N PRO A 95 40.75 -17.92 -23.74
CA PRO A 95 39.64 -17.48 -24.58
C PRO A 95 38.62 -18.56 -24.90
N LYS A 96 38.90 -19.84 -24.58
CA LYS A 96 37.94 -20.95 -24.72
C LYS A 96 37.04 -21.11 -23.52
N ASN A 97 37.40 -20.53 -22.40
CA ASN A 97 36.62 -20.62 -21.17
C ASN A 97 35.43 -19.65 -21.23
N LEU A 98 34.26 -20.19 -21.54
CA LEU A 98 33.01 -19.39 -21.63
C LEU A 98 32.59 -18.84 -20.28
N HIS A 99 33.01 -19.48 -19.18
CA HIS A 99 32.70 -18.99 -17.83
C HIS A 99 33.39 -17.65 -17.55
N TYR A 100 34.70 -17.54 -17.86
CA TYR A 100 35.41 -16.26 -17.68
C TYR A 100 34.81 -15.15 -18.54
N LYS A 101 34.44 -15.45 -19.77
CA LYS A 101 33.75 -14.48 -20.65
C LYS A 101 32.38 -14.05 -20.10
N ARG A 102 31.63 -15.00 -19.53
CA ARG A 102 30.34 -14.67 -18.92
C ARG A 102 30.51 -13.71 -17.75
N GLU A 103 31.43 -14.00 -16.84
CA GLU A 103 31.72 -13.12 -15.70
C GLU A 103 32.23 -11.75 -16.18
N LEU A 104 33.07 -11.71 -17.23
CA LEU A 104 33.52 -10.46 -17.84
C LEU A 104 32.32 -9.63 -18.36
N ALA A 105 31.38 -10.26 -19.06
CA ALA A 105 30.21 -9.58 -19.57
C ALA A 105 29.38 -8.95 -18.42
N PHE A 106 29.18 -9.69 -17.32
CA PHE A 106 28.49 -9.19 -16.15
C PHE A 106 29.26 -8.05 -15.45
N MET A 107 30.60 -8.14 -15.37
CA MET A 107 31.40 -7.05 -14.81
C MET A 107 31.29 -5.77 -15.65
N TYR A 108 31.34 -5.90 -16.97
CA TYR A 108 31.13 -4.75 -17.85
C TYR A 108 29.72 -4.13 -17.68
N GLN A 109 28.69 -4.95 -17.49
CA GLN A 109 27.34 -4.43 -17.19
C GLN A 109 27.31 -3.67 -15.85
N GLN A 110 27.92 -4.21 -14.80
CA GLN A 110 27.98 -3.55 -13.48
C GLN A 110 28.68 -2.20 -13.55
N LEU A 111 29.69 -2.08 -14.39
CA LEU A 111 30.44 -0.83 -14.62
C LEU A 111 29.78 0.12 -15.64
N GLY A 112 28.59 -0.22 -16.16
CA GLY A 112 27.92 0.56 -17.21
C GLY A 112 28.63 0.53 -18.57
N ARG A 113 29.63 -0.35 -18.75
CA ARG A 113 30.37 -0.56 -20.02
C ARG A 113 29.55 -1.45 -20.96
N ASN A 114 28.31 -0.99 -21.25
CA ASN A 114 27.31 -1.80 -21.95
C ASN A 114 27.70 -2.18 -23.38
N GLN A 115 28.54 -1.39 -24.07
CA GLN A 115 28.96 -1.71 -25.44
C GLN A 115 29.91 -2.91 -25.44
N GLU A 116 30.85 -2.96 -24.50
CA GLU A 116 31.81 -4.06 -24.32
C GLU A 116 31.08 -5.32 -23.83
N ALA A 117 30.17 -5.17 -22.85
CA ALA A 117 29.34 -6.27 -22.36
C ALA A 117 28.55 -6.93 -23.50
N ALA A 118 27.85 -6.14 -24.34
CA ALA A 118 27.10 -6.64 -25.47
C ALA A 118 28.00 -7.44 -26.46
N SER A 119 29.19 -6.93 -26.72
CA SER A 119 30.16 -7.61 -27.61
C SER A 119 30.59 -8.97 -27.05
N VAL A 120 30.81 -9.06 -25.74
CA VAL A 120 31.15 -10.33 -25.08
C VAL A 120 29.99 -11.31 -25.12
N PHE A 121 28.76 -10.85 -24.83
CA PHE A 121 27.56 -11.69 -24.92
C PHE A 121 27.32 -12.20 -26.35
N GLU A 122 27.47 -11.36 -27.36
CA GLU A 122 27.40 -11.82 -28.78
C GLU A 122 28.47 -12.86 -29.12
N GLY A 123 29.66 -12.74 -28.53
CA GLY A 123 30.72 -13.75 -28.66
C GLY A 123 30.35 -15.07 -27.99
N LEU A 124 29.69 -15.00 -26.80
CA LEU A 124 29.17 -16.17 -26.07
C LEU A 124 28.05 -16.87 -26.86
N LEU A 125 27.14 -16.10 -27.48
CA LEU A 125 26.06 -16.62 -28.32
C LEU A 125 26.56 -17.33 -29.60
N LYS A 126 27.75 -17.01 -30.09
CA LYS A 126 28.36 -17.79 -31.20
C LYS A 126 28.82 -19.18 -30.75
N ALA A 127 29.20 -19.31 -29.47
CA ALA A 127 29.65 -20.58 -28.91
C ALA A 127 28.50 -21.44 -28.40
N ASP A 128 27.48 -20.78 -27.80
CA ASP A 128 26.27 -21.41 -27.29
C ASP A 128 25.00 -20.61 -27.71
N PRO A 129 24.50 -20.88 -28.95
CA PRO A 129 23.38 -20.12 -29.53
C PRO A 129 22.03 -20.33 -28.84
N LYS A 130 21.90 -21.30 -27.93
CA LYS A 130 20.65 -21.63 -27.26
C LYS A 130 20.56 -21.09 -25.81
N ASN A 131 21.58 -20.40 -25.36
CA ASN A 131 21.66 -19.91 -24.00
C ASN A 131 20.83 -18.62 -23.83
N ILE A 132 19.73 -18.74 -23.13
CA ILE A 132 18.77 -17.64 -22.90
C ILE A 132 19.41 -16.50 -22.10
N ASP A 133 20.27 -16.80 -21.12
CA ASP A 133 20.90 -15.79 -20.27
C ASP A 133 21.79 -14.85 -21.08
N TYR A 134 22.46 -15.37 -22.11
CA TYR A 134 23.32 -14.55 -22.99
C TYR A 134 22.47 -13.61 -23.87
N TYR A 135 21.31 -14.08 -24.35
CA TYR A 135 20.36 -13.19 -25.03
C TYR A 135 19.84 -12.10 -24.08
N SER A 136 19.43 -12.48 -22.91
CA SER A 136 18.90 -11.52 -21.90
C SER A 136 19.96 -10.47 -21.52
N GLY A 137 21.20 -10.89 -21.30
CA GLY A 137 22.31 -9.99 -21.00
C GLY A 137 22.58 -9.00 -22.14
N ALA A 138 22.65 -9.50 -23.39
CA ALA A 138 22.89 -8.67 -24.56
C ALA A 138 21.73 -7.70 -24.84
N LEU A 139 20.46 -8.15 -24.68
CA LEU A 139 19.27 -7.33 -24.85
C LEU A 139 19.25 -6.18 -23.83
N LYS A 140 19.56 -6.46 -22.56
CA LYS A 140 19.67 -5.43 -21.52
C LYS A 140 20.72 -4.39 -21.89
N CYS A 141 21.90 -4.81 -22.35
CA CYS A 141 22.94 -3.88 -22.79
C CYS A 141 22.48 -2.97 -23.94
N TYR A 142 21.75 -3.53 -24.92
CA TYR A 142 21.25 -2.73 -26.04
C TYR A 142 20.08 -1.82 -25.64
N ASP A 143 19.28 -2.19 -24.66
CA ASP A 143 18.23 -1.32 -24.10
C ASP A 143 18.86 -0.11 -23.39
N ASP A 144 19.85 -0.35 -22.52
CA ASP A 144 20.61 0.70 -21.83
C ASP A 144 21.34 1.65 -22.82
N LEU A 145 21.85 1.09 -23.93
CA LEU A 145 22.47 1.86 -25.00
C LEU A 145 21.47 2.55 -25.94
N LYS A 146 20.17 2.36 -25.72
CA LYS A 146 19.08 2.88 -26.59
C LYS A 146 19.27 2.49 -28.06
N LYS A 147 19.61 1.22 -28.31
CA LYS A 147 19.82 0.65 -29.64
C LYS A 147 18.74 -0.38 -30.04
N PRO A 148 17.47 0.03 -30.19
CA PRO A 148 16.36 -0.89 -30.42
C PRO A 148 16.49 -1.75 -31.68
N SER A 149 17.16 -1.25 -32.72
CA SER A 149 17.42 -2.04 -33.93
C SER A 149 18.37 -3.21 -33.70
N LYS A 150 19.33 -3.07 -32.75
CA LYS A 150 20.22 -4.17 -32.35
C LYS A 150 19.47 -5.21 -31.53
N SER A 151 18.64 -4.75 -30.59
CA SER A 151 17.75 -5.63 -29.81
C SER A 151 16.82 -6.43 -30.73
N LEU A 152 16.19 -5.78 -31.72
CA LEU A 152 15.31 -6.47 -32.68
C LEU A 152 16.06 -7.58 -33.44
N SER A 153 17.23 -7.28 -34.02
CA SER A 153 18.03 -8.28 -34.73
C SER A 153 18.48 -9.43 -33.82
N LEU A 154 18.71 -9.16 -32.55
CA LEU A 154 19.07 -10.18 -31.55
C LEU A 154 17.90 -11.08 -31.21
N ILE A 155 16.69 -10.53 -31.06
CA ILE A 155 15.46 -11.30 -30.84
C ILE A 155 15.16 -12.19 -32.05
N GLU A 156 15.31 -11.67 -33.27
CA GLU A 156 15.15 -12.48 -34.50
C GLU A 156 16.08 -13.68 -34.52
N LYS A 157 17.34 -13.49 -34.12
CA LYS A 157 18.29 -14.61 -33.97
C LYS A 157 17.88 -15.58 -32.87
N MET A 158 17.40 -15.06 -31.75
CA MET A 158 16.88 -15.89 -30.64
C MET A 158 15.71 -16.77 -31.10
N GLU A 159 14.77 -16.20 -31.84
CA GLU A 159 13.62 -16.93 -32.40
C GLU A 159 14.02 -18.01 -33.41
N GLN A 160 15.05 -17.76 -34.21
CA GLN A 160 15.62 -18.76 -35.14
C GLN A 160 16.23 -19.97 -34.41
N GLN A 161 16.77 -19.76 -33.19
CA GLN A 161 17.44 -20.81 -32.43
C GLN A 161 16.52 -21.53 -31.43
N LEU A 162 15.57 -20.82 -30.85
CA LEU A 162 14.76 -21.28 -29.76
C LEU A 162 13.25 -21.37 -30.10
N GLY A 163 12.89 -20.87 -31.27
CA GLY A 163 11.47 -20.72 -31.66
C GLY A 163 10.89 -19.40 -31.18
N GLU A 164 9.86 -18.94 -31.90
CA GLU A 164 9.09 -17.78 -31.52
C GLU A 164 8.15 -18.14 -30.35
N ASN A 165 8.00 -17.23 -29.42
CA ASN A 165 7.07 -17.33 -28.31
C ASN A 165 6.38 -15.97 -28.04
N PRO A 166 5.29 -15.92 -27.28
CA PRO A 166 4.56 -14.68 -27.03
C PRO A 166 5.44 -13.55 -26.49
N ASN A 167 6.38 -13.84 -25.58
CA ASN A 167 7.26 -12.82 -24.99
C ASN A 167 8.18 -12.18 -26.03
N THR A 168 8.76 -12.97 -26.96
CA THR A 168 9.62 -12.42 -28.01
C THR A 168 8.83 -11.56 -28.99
N VAL A 169 7.58 -11.92 -29.28
CA VAL A 169 6.68 -11.12 -30.12
C VAL A 169 6.35 -9.79 -29.47
N LEU A 170 6.02 -9.80 -28.18
CA LEU A 170 5.71 -8.59 -27.43
C LEU A 170 6.92 -7.67 -27.33
N GLU A 171 8.10 -8.22 -27.15
CA GLU A 171 9.32 -7.45 -27.09
C GLU A 171 9.64 -6.82 -28.47
N LYS A 172 9.45 -7.56 -29.56
CA LYS A 172 9.53 -6.98 -30.93
C LYS A 172 8.54 -5.83 -31.11
N PHE A 173 7.31 -6.00 -30.65
CA PHE A 173 6.30 -4.95 -30.72
C PHE A 173 6.74 -3.70 -29.95
N ARG A 174 7.23 -3.84 -28.72
CA ARG A 174 7.78 -2.75 -27.92
C ARG A 174 8.92 -2.01 -28.66
N LEU A 175 9.84 -2.75 -29.24
CA LEU A 175 10.96 -2.20 -30.00
C LEU A 175 10.50 -1.46 -31.27
N PHE A 176 9.53 -2.00 -32.01
CA PHE A 176 8.92 -1.30 -33.14
C PHE A 176 8.26 0.02 -32.71
N GLN A 177 7.58 0.04 -31.57
CA GLN A 177 7.01 1.28 -31.03
C GLN A 177 8.11 2.30 -30.71
N GLN A 178 9.20 1.90 -30.06
CA GLN A 178 10.34 2.79 -29.76
C GLN A 178 11.00 3.35 -31.02
N MET A 179 10.99 2.60 -32.11
CA MET A 179 11.52 3.05 -33.42
C MET A 179 10.54 3.90 -34.22
N GLY A 180 9.33 4.17 -33.72
CA GLY A 180 8.25 4.85 -34.45
C GLY A 180 7.63 4.01 -35.57
N LYS A 181 7.86 2.70 -35.58
CA LYS A 181 7.40 1.73 -36.60
C LYS A 181 6.16 0.97 -36.11
N ALA A 182 5.15 1.71 -35.64
CA ALA A 182 3.95 1.11 -35.04
C ALA A 182 3.22 0.13 -35.98
N LYS A 183 3.19 0.40 -37.28
CA LYS A 183 2.54 -0.47 -38.28
C LYS A 183 3.21 -1.83 -38.39
N GLU A 184 4.54 -1.85 -38.44
CA GLU A 184 5.33 -3.08 -38.48
C GLU A 184 5.15 -3.89 -37.18
N GLY A 185 5.09 -3.22 -36.04
CA GLY A 185 4.84 -3.85 -34.75
C GLY A 185 3.47 -4.54 -34.71
N VAL A 186 2.42 -3.87 -35.19
CA VAL A 186 1.07 -4.45 -35.26
C VAL A 186 1.00 -5.59 -36.26
N ALA A 187 1.66 -5.50 -37.40
CA ALA A 187 1.72 -6.59 -38.37
C ALA A 187 2.38 -7.84 -37.77
N ALA A 188 3.41 -7.67 -36.92
CA ALA A 188 4.04 -8.77 -36.20
C ALA A 188 3.06 -9.41 -35.18
N LEU A 189 2.29 -8.61 -34.44
CA LEU A 189 1.27 -9.11 -33.52
C LEU A 189 0.13 -9.86 -34.26
N GLU A 190 -0.34 -9.34 -35.39
CA GLU A 190 -1.37 -10.00 -36.22
C GLU A 190 -0.88 -11.34 -36.81
N ALA A 191 0.38 -11.40 -37.21
CA ALA A 191 0.98 -12.64 -37.64
C ALA A 191 1.13 -13.65 -36.49
N ALA A 192 1.49 -13.18 -35.30
CA ALA A 192 1.61 -14.01 -34.11
C ALA A 192 0.25 -14.49 -33.59
N ARG A 193 -0.82 -13.69 -33.67
CA ARG A 193 -2.18 -14.10 -33.34
C ARG A 193 -2.63 -15.38 -34.05
N ARG A 194 -2.19 -15.58 -35.29
CA ARG A 194 -2.53 -16.82 -36.03
C ARG A 194 -1.86 -18.06 -35.44
N ARG A 195 -0.72 -17.91 -34.75
CA ARG A 195 0.04 -19.00 -34.11
C ARG A 195 -0.32 -19.17 -32.64
N PHE A 196 -0.68 -18.07 -31.98
CA PHE A 196 -1.07 -17.99 -30.58
C PHE A 196 -2.46 -17.35 -30.44
N PRO A 197 -3.53 -17.99 -30.96
CA PRO A 197 -4.85 -17.35 -31.08
C PRO A 197 -5.52 -17.02 -29.73
N THR A 198 -5.14 -17.72 -28.67
CA THR A 198 -5.69 -17.55 -27.31
C THR A 198 -4.71 -16.87 -26.37
N GLU A 199 -3.62 -16.28 -26.89
CA GLU A 199 -2.62 -15.62 -26.05
C GLU A 199 -3.12 -14.22 -25.64
N PRO A 200 -3.47 -14.00 -24.35
CA PRO A 200 -4.13 -12.78 -23.91
C PRO A 200 -3.28 -11.54 -24.10
N SER A 201 -1.96 -11.66 -23.92
CA SER A 201 -1.05 -10.52 -24.02
C SER A 201 -0.90 -10.01 -25.46
N ILE A 202 -0.93 -10.87 -26.46
CA ILE A 202 -0.97 -10.49 -27.88
C ILE A 202 -2.28 -9.78 -28.19
N LEU A 203 -3.40 -10.37 -27.76
CA LEU A 203 -4.73 -9.78 -27.98
C LEU A 203 -4.87 -8.44 -27.28
N ALA A 204 -4.40 -8.31 -26.05
CA ALA A 204 -4.43 -7.05 -25.31
C ALA A 204 -3.72 -5.92 -26.04
N ASN A 205 -2.52 -6.18 -26.57
CA ASN A 205 -1.77 -5.19 -27.33
C ASN A 205 -2.44 -4.83 -28.66
N LEU A 206 -3.05 -5.80 -29.34
CA LEU A 206 -3.84 -5.53 -30.55
C LEU A 206 -5.08 -4.70 -30.23
N VAL A 207 -5.79 -5.04 -29.17
CA VAL A 207 -6.97 -4.29 -28.70
C VAL A 207 -6.57 -2.85 -28.37
N ASP A 208 -5.53 -2.64 -27.54
CA ASP A 208 -5.04 -1.30 -27.19
C ASP A 208 -4.66 -0.48 -28.44
N TYR A 209 -3.97 -1.10 -29.38
CA TYR A 209 -3.65 -0.45 -30.65
C TYR A 209 -4.89 -0.05 -31.40
N TYR A 210 -5.85 -0.95 -31.61
CA TYR A 210 -7.06 -0.66 -32.38
C TYR A 210 -7.91 0.41 -31.68
N PHE A 211 -7.94 0.46 -30.37
CA PHE A 211 -8.60 1.52 -29.62
C PHE A 211 -7.88 2.87 -29.81
N ARG A 212 -6.56 2.89 -29.73
CA ARG A 212 -5.77 4.11 -29.90
C ARG A 212 -5.94 4.72 -31.29
N VAL A 213 -6.06 3.88 -32.33
CA VAL A 213 -6.37 4.36 -33.70
C VAL A 213 -7.86 4.48 -33.98
N GLN A 214 -8.70 4.40 -32.93
CA GLN A 214 -10.17 4.52 -32.99
C GLN A 214 -10.87 3.47 -33.87
N ASN A 215 -10.22 2.33 -34.12
CA ASN A 215 -10.83 1.18 -34.79
C ASN A 215 -11.52 0.26 -33.77
N TYR A 216 -12.58 0.79 -33.14
CA TYR A 216 -13.30 0.08 -32.08
C TYR A 216 -13.90 -1.24 -32.56
N THR A 217 -14.35 -1.31 -33.81
CA THR A 217 -14.94 -2.52 -34.39
C THR A 217 -13.96 -3.69 -34.39
N ALA A 218 -12.72 -3.48 -34.82
CA ALA A 218 -11.69 -4.52 -34.79
C ALA A 218 -11.34 -4.93 -33.36
N GLY A 219 -11.21 -3.96 -32.44
CA GLY A 219 -10.93 -4.22 -31.03
C GLY A 219 -12.00 -5.06 -30.35
N PHE A 220 -13.28 -4.70 -30.51
CA PHE A 220 -14.40 -5.46 -29.96
C PHE A 220 -14.51 -6.87 -30.56
N GLY A 221 -14.31 -6.97 -31.90
CA GLY A 221 -14.36 -8.27 -32.57
C GLY A 221 -13.36 -9.27 -32.01
N LEU A 222 -12.13 -8.82 -31.77
CA LEU A 222 -11.07 -9.66 -31.20
C LEU A 222 -11.41 -10.22 -29.81
N LEU A 223 -11.93 -9.39 -28.93
CA LEU A 223 -12.30 -9.83 -27.58
C LEU A 223 -13.57 -10.66 -27.60
N LYS A 224 -14.54 -10.30 -28.42
CA LYS A 224 -15.76 -11.08 -28.59
C LYS A 224 -15.43 -12.48 -29.08
N ASP A 225 -14.63 -12.59 -30.16
CA ASP A 225 -14.22 -13.88 -30.73
C ASP A 225 -13.51 -14.75 -29.67
N LEU A 226 -12.66 -14.15 -28.83
CA LEU A 226 -11.96 -14.88 -27.78
C LEU A 226 -12.92 -15.38 -26.69
N VAL A 227 -13.86 -14.54 -26.23
CA VAL A 227 -14.83 -14.91 -25.19
C VAL A 227 -15.82 -15.98 -25.72
N GLU A 228 -16.19 -15.93 -27.02
CA GLU A 228 -17.02 -16.93 -27.65
C GLU A 228 -16.29 -18.27 -27.83
N ALA A 229 -15.00 -18.23 -28.18
CA ALA A 229 -14.16 -19.42 -28.36
C ALA A 229 -13.75 -20.07 -27.03
N ASP A 230 -13.51 -19.25 -26.01
CA ASP A 230 -13.12 -19.69 -24.67
C ASP A 230 -13.87 -18.89 -23.57
N PRO A 231 -15.12 -19.29 -23.26
CA PRO A 231 -15.96 -18.63 -22.25
C PRO A 231 -15.41 -18.70 -20.82
N GLN A 232 -14.36 -19.50 -20.58
CA GLN A 232 -13.69 -19.61 -19.28
C GLN A 232 -12.42 -18.73 -19.20
N ASN A 233 -12.07 -18.03 -20.27
CA ASN A 233 -10.91 -17.17 -20.31
C ASN A 233 -11.16 -15.90 -19.49
N GLY A 234 -10.80 -15.97 -18.20
CA GLY A 234 -11.04 -14.87 -17.27
C GLY A 234 -10.42 -13.53 -17.71
N VAL A 235 -9.26 -13.56 -18.35
CA VAL A 235 -8.61 -12.33 -18.84
C VAL A 235 -9.43 -11.72 -19.97
N ALA A 236 -9.86 -12.52 -20.93
CA ALA A 236 -10.72 -12.05 -22.03
C ALA A 236 -12.07 -11.54 -21.53
N LEU A 237 -12.66 -12.22 -20.54
CA LEU A 237 -13.91 -11.78 -19.90
C LEU A 237 -13.75 -10.39 -19.27
N LEU A 238 -12.67 -10.14 -18.51
CA LEU A 238 -12.40 -8.82 -17.91
C LEU A 238 -12.21 -7.76 -18.98
N MET A 239 -11.41 -8.03 -20.00
CA MET A 239 -11.15 -7.07 -21.08
C MET A 239 -12.40 -6.74 -21.88
N TYR A 240 -13.16 -7.75 -22.27
CA TYR A 240 -14.40 -7.57 -23.04
C TYR A 240 -15.47 -6.85 -22.20
N GLY A 241 -15.60 -7.25 -20.94
CA GLY A 241 -16.51 -6.62 -19.99
C GLY A 241 -16.18 -5.14 -19.75
N GLU A 242 -14.90 -4.82 -19.56
CA GLU A 242 -14.45 -3.43 -19.38
C GLU A 242 -14.74 -2.57 -20.63
N MET A 243 -14.52 -3.12 -21.80
CA MET A 243 -14.81 -2.43 -23.05
C MET A 243 -16.31 -2.15 -23.22
N LEU A 244 -17.16 -3.14 -22.96
CA LEU A 244 -18.61 -2.97 -22.98
C LEU A 244 -19.06 -1.91 -21.98
N TYR A 245 -18.53 -1.98 -20.77
CA TYR A 245 -18.82 -1.04 -19.68
C TYR A 245 -18.46 0.41 -20.08
N ARG A 246 -17.24 0.63 -20.59
CA ARG A 246 -16.76 1.95 -21.05
C ARG A 246 -17.50 2.46 -22.29
N SER A 247 -18.02 1.58 -23.14
CA SER A 247 -18.81 1.95 -24.31
C SER A 247 -20.28 2.31 -23.99
N GLY A 248 -20.68 2.28 -22.72
CA GLY A 248 -22.04 2.58 -22.26
C GLY A 248 -22.98 1.37 -22.17
N LYS A 249 -22.52 0.17 -22.53
CA LYS A 249 -23.26 -1.09 -22.33
C LYS A 249 -23.00 -1.65 -20.94
N VAL A 250 -23.36 -0.85 -19.92
CA VAL A 250 -22.96 -1.07 -18.52
C VAL A 250 -23.41 -2.45 -18.01
N GLU A 251 -24.68 -2.79 -18.15
CA GLU A 251 -25.24 -4.05 -17.62
C GLU A 251 -24.68 -5.30 -18.31
N GLU A 252 -24.45 -5.21 -19.63
CA GLU A 252 -23.80 -6.29 -20.37
C GLU A 252 -22.34 -6.43 -19.94
N GLY A 253 -21.63 -5.31 -19.81
CA GLY A 253 -20.24 -5.26 -19.32
C GLY A 253 -20.10 -5.87 -17.93
N LYS A 254 -20.95 -5.50 -16.97
CA LYS A 254 -20.95 -6.05 -15.61
C LYS A 254 -21.03 -7.57 -15.59
N LYS A 255 -21.85 -8.19 -16.44
CA LYS A 255 -21.95 -9.67 -16.50
C LYS A 255 -20.59 -10.32 -16.80
N TYR A 256 -19.87 -9.79 -17.79
CA TYR A 256 -18.54 -10.31 -18.15
C TYR A 256 -17.49 -9.99 -17.08
N LEU A 257 -17.54 -8.80 -16.48
CA LEU A 257 -16.63 -8.41 -15.41
C LEU A 257 -16.81 -9.30 -14.17
N HIS A 258 -18.06 -9.57 -13.76
CA HIS A 258 -18.35 -10.50 -12.66
C HIS A 258 -17.81 -11.90 -12.97
N ALA A 259 -18.09 -12.43 -14.15
CA ALA A 259 -17.58 -13.73 -14.56
C ALA A 259 -16.04 -13.76 -14.56
N GLY A 260 -15.41 -12.72 -15.07
CA GLY A 260 -13.95 -12.61 -15.14
C GLY A 260 -13.26 -12.49 -13.76
N ILE A 261 -13.88 -11.79 -12.79
CA ILE A 261 -13.38 -11.74 -11.40
C ILE A 261 -13.41 -13.13 -10.77
N LEU A 262 -14.48 -13.90 -10.99
CA LEU A 262 -14.66 -15.25 -10.45
C LEU A 262 -13.80 -16.29 -11.17
N ALA A 263 -13.40 -16.03 -12.43
CA ALA A 263 -12.64 -16.97 -13.24
C ALA A 263 -11.18 -17.13 -12.76
N GLN A 264 -10.58 -18.26 -13.15
CA GLN A 264 -9.13 -18.44 -13.06
C GLN A 264 -8.42 -17.71 -14.22
N GLY A 265 -7.13 -17.40 -14.06
CA GLY A 265 -6.30 -16.78 -15.10
C GLY A 265 -5.97 -15.31 -14.87
N PRO A 266 -6.95 -14.40 -14.62
CA PRO A 266 -6.62 -13.03 -14.29
C PRO A 266 -5.76 -12.92 -13.02
N SER A 267 -4.77 -12.05 -13.06
CA SER A 267 -3.96 -11.75 -11.87
C SER A 267 -4.81 -11.08 -10.79
N LEU A 268 -4.33 -11.12 -9.55
CA LEU A 268 -4.96 -10.41 -8.44
C LEU A 268 -5.15 -8.92 -8.79
N ASP A 269 -4.11 -8.26 -9.31
CA ASP A 269 -4.17 -6.83 -9.65
C ASP A 269 -5.22 -6.53 -10.74
N GLN A 270 -5.38 -7.39 -11.74
CA GLN A 270 -6.42 -7.22 -12.75
C GLN A 270 -7.83 -7.29 -12.14
N LYS A 271 -8.09 -8.30 -11.31
CA LYS A 271 -9.38 -8.44 -10.60
C LYS A 271 -9.65 -7.26 -9.70
N MET A 272 -8.62 -6.82 -8.95
CA MET A 272 -8.72 -5.71 -8.03
C MET A 272 -9.02 -4.39 -8.74
N ASN A 273 -8.34 -4.08 -9.85
CA ASN A 273 -8.59 -2.86 -10.62
C ASN A 273 -10.03 -2.77 -11.13
N ILE A 274 -10.56 -3.89 -11.59
CA ILE A 274 -11.96 -3.97 -12.03
C ILE A 274 -12.92 -3.80 -10.85
N LEU A 275 -12.67 -4.46 -9.74
CA LEU A 275 -13.54 -4.34 -8.56
C LEU A 275 -13.52 -2.92 -8.00
N ILE A 276 -12.35 -2.26 -7.95
CA ILE A 276 -12.21 -0.84 -7.60
C ILE A 276 -13.06 0.04 -8.52
N MET A 277 -12.98 -0.20 -9.82
CA MET A 277 -13.76 0.55 -10.81
C MET A 277 -15.27 0.41 -10.56
N LEU A 278 -15.74 -0.83 -10.28
CA LEU A 278 -17.15 -1.11 -10.04
C LEU A 278 -17.64 -0.53 -8.69
N VAL A 279 -16.85 -0.60 -7.63
CA VAL A 279 -17.19 -0.05 -6.31
C VAL A 279 -17.22 1.48 -6.34
N ASN A 280 -16.28 2.12 -7.05
CA ASN A 280 -16.13 3.58 -7.10
C ASN A 280 -16.98 4.23 -8.21
N GLU A 281 -17.99 3.59 -8.73
CA GLU A 281 -18.84 4.14 -9.78
C GLU A 281 -19.60 5.38 -9.30
N LYS A 282 -19.17 6.57 -9.75
CA LYS A 282 -19.70 7.88 -9.31
C LYS A 282 -21.17 8.17 -9.64
N LYS A 283 -21.79 7.34 -10.45
CA LYS A 283 -23.17 7.54 -10.91
C LYS A 283 -24.22 6.78 -10.07
N GLN A 284 -23.77 5.95 -9.13
CA GLN A 284 -24.71 5.19 -8.31
C GLN A 284 -25.17 6.03 -7.11
N THR A 285 -26.47 6.22 -7.01
CA THR A 285 -27.15 6.79 -5.82
C THR A 285 -27.28 5.76 -4.69
N ALA A 286 -27.08 4.48 -5.01
CA ALA A 286 -27.03 3.37 -4.07
C ALA A 286 -26.00 2.35 -4.57
N ILE A 287 -25.36 1.65 -3.65
CA ILE A 287 -24.39 0.62 -3.98
C ILE A 287 -25.04 -0.56 -4.73
N ASP A 288 -24.32 -1.13 -5.68
CA ASP A 288 -24.77 -2.31 -6.40
C ASP A 288 -24.63 -3.56 -5.51
N PRO A 289 -25.73 -4.18 -5.05
CA PRO A 289 -25.66 -5.33 -4.17
C PRO A 289 -25.05 -6.57 -4.84
N THR A 290 -24.98 -6.60 -6.18
CA THR A 290 -24.35 -7.71 -6.91
C THR A 290 -22.84 -7.76 -6.76
N LEU A 291 -22.22 -6.70 -6.21
CA LEU A 291 -20.78 -6.66 -5.94
C LEU A 291 -20.41 -7.36 -4.63
N GLU A 292 -21.33 -7.51 -3.68
CA GLU A 292 -21.02 -8.15 -2.39
C GLU A 292 -20.47 -9.56 -2.52
N PRO A 293 -21.04 -10.47 -3.34
CA PRO A 293 -20.45 -11.79 -3.58
C PRO A 293 -19.03 -11.73 -4.15
N LEU A 294 -18.73 -10.73 -5.00
CA LEU A 294 -17.40 -10.57 -5.58
C LEU A 294 -16.39 -10.11 -4.51
N VAL A 295 -16.80 -9.17 -3.67
CA VAL A 295 -15.99 -8.69 -2.54
C VAL A 295 -15.69 -9.84 -1.58
N GLN A 296 -16.69 -10.65 -1.23
CA GLN A 296 -16.53 -11.84 -0.38
C GLN A 296 -15.63 -12.88 -1.04
N TYR A 297 -15.80 -13.15 -2.33
CA TYR A 297 -14.92 -14.05 -3.08
C TYR A 297 -13.45 -13.59 -3.01
N MET A 298 -13.19 -12.28 -3.20
CA MET A 298 -11.84 -11.74 -3.18
C MET A 298 -11.20 -11.89 -1.79
N THR A 299 -11.90 -11.57 -0.72
CA THR A 299 -11.37 -11.71 0.65
C THR A 299 -11.16 -13.16 1.07
N GLN A 300 -11.99 -14.10 0.59
CA GLN A 300 -11.84 -15.53 0.85
C GLN A 300 -10.70 -16.16 0.03
N THR A 301 -10.57 -15.75 -1.23
CA THR A 301 -9.53 -16.28 -2.13
C THR A 301 -8.14 -15.72 -1.82
N TYR A 302 -8.09 -14.48 -1.35
CA TYR A 302 -6.85 -13.76 -1.06
C TYR A 302 -6.82 -13.23 0.39
N PRO A 303 -6.88 -14.12 1.40
CA PRO A 303 -7.06 -13.72 2.80
C PRO A 303 -5.88 -12.94 3.41
N ASN A 304 -4.71 -13.00 2.78
CA ASN A 304 -3.50 -12.32 3.24
C ASN A 304 -3.15 -11.07 2.40
N GLU A 305 -4.04 -10.68 1.49
CA GLU A 305 -3.81 -9.54 0.60
C GLU A 305 -4.53 -8.29 1.12
N ALA A 306 -3.75 -7.31 1.56
CA ALA A 306 -4.28 -6.06 2.11
C ALA A 306 -5.27 -5.37 1.16
N LYS A 307 -4.99 -5.35 -0.15
CA LYS A 307 -5.86 -4.75 -1.17
C LYS A 307 -7.26 -5.37 -1.18
N ALA A 308 -7.37 -6.69 -1.03
CA ALA A 308 -8.67 -7.37 -1.06
C ALA A 308 -9.57 -6.93 0.11
N HIS A 309 -8.98 -6.82 1.30
CA HIS A 309 -9.69 -6.36 2.48
C HIS A 309 -9.96 -4.85 2.47
N SER A 310 -9.06 -4.05 1.90
CA SER A 310 -9.28 -2.60 1.76
C SER A 310 -10.50 -2.29 0.91
N ILE A 311 -10.62 -2.94 -0.27
CA ILE A 311 -11.81 -2.76 -1.13
C ILE A 311 -13.08 -3.28 -0.46
N ALA A 312 -12.98 -4.36 0.30
CA ALA A 312 -14.12 -4.83 1.08
C ALA A 312 -14.56 -3.77 2.11
N GLY A 313 -13.61 -3.12 2.76
CA GLY A 313 -13.87 -1.98 3.65
C GLY A 313 -14.58 -0.84 2.93
N ASP A 314 -14.07 -0.42 1.77
CA ASP A 314 -14.66 0.64 0.96
C ASP A 314 -16.09 0.28 0.50
N TYR A 315 -16.28 -0.96 0.04
CA TYR A 315 -17.61 -1.44 -0.33
C TYR A 315 -18.59 -1.40 0.83
N PHE A 316 -18.25 -2.00 1.97
CA PHE A 316 -19.12 -2.06 3.14
C PHE A 316 -19.39 -0.67 3.73
N TYR A 317 -18.42 0.25 3.65
CA TYR A 317 -18.60 1.63 4.06
C TYR A 317 -19.69 2.32 3.23
N VAL A 318 -19.59 2.25 1.89
CA VAL A 318 -20.59 2.83 0.99
C VAL A 318 -21.94 2.13 1.11
N ALA A 319 -21.95 0.83 1.42
CA ALA A 319 -23.17 0.05 1.67
C ALA A 319 -23.83 0.41 3.03
N GLY A 320 -23.20 1.25 3.85
CA GLY A 320 -23.71 1.57 5.19
C GLY A 320 -23.53 0.45 6.22
N GLN A 321 -22.78 -0.60 5.87
CA GLN A 321 -22.47 -1.74 6.75
C GLN A 321 -21.21 -1.44 7.57
N ILE A 322 -21.30 -0.46 8.48
CA ILE A 322 -20.14 0.15 9.14
C ILE A 322 -19.29 -0.87 9.91
N ASN A 323 -19.92 -1.80 10.63
CA ASN A 323 -19.18 -2.83 11.38
C ASN A 323 -18.39 -3.77 10.47
N ALA A 324 -18.93 -4.11 9.30
CA ALA A 324 -18.21 -4.91 8.30
C ALA A 324 -17.05 -4.11 7.67
N ALA A 325 -17.23 -2.81 7.45
CA ALA A 325 -16.17 -1.92 6.98
C ALA A 325 -15.00 -1.86 7.99
N ILE A 326 -15.29 -1.63 9.27
CA ILE A 326 -14.28 -1.62 10.34
C ILE A 326 -13.52 -2.94 10.37
N ALA A 327 -14.22 -4.08 10.39
CA ALA A 327 -13.58 -5.39 10.40
C ALA A 327 -12.66 -5.61 9.19
N SER A 328 -13.09 -5.15 8.00
CA SER A 328 -12.31 -5.25 6.77
C SER A 328 -11.06 -4.37 6.80
N TYR A 329 -11.16 -3.12 7.26
CA TYR A 329 -10.00 -2.25 7.41
C TYR A 329 -9.01 -2.76 8.48
N GLN A 330 -9.50 -3.30 9.58
CA GLN A 330 -8.65 -3.96 10.58
C GLN A 330 -7.91 -5.15 10.00
N GLN A 331 -8.56 -5.95 9.15
CA GLN A 331 -7.89 -7.05 8.46
C GLN A 331 -6.88 -6.54 7.42
N THR A 332 -7.18 -5.46 6.71
CA THR A 332 -6.23 -4.78 5.83
C THR A 332 -4.93 -4.43 6.57
N LEU A 333 -5.07 -3.79 7.73
CA LEU A 333 -3.92 -3.34 8.53
C LEU A 333 -3.16 -4.49 9.22
N ARG A 334 -3.78 -5.65 9.42
CA ARG A 334 -3.07 -6.87 9.82
C ARG A 334 -2.19 -7.43 8.69
N CYS A 335 -2.66 -7.31 7.44
CA CYS A 335 -1.89 -7.73 6.26
C CYS A 335 -0.77 -6.75 5.92
N ASP A 336 -1.06 -5.44 5.97
CA ASP A 336 -0.08 -4.37 5.73
C ASP A 336 -0.36 -3.17 6.64
N PRO A 337 0.39 -2.99 7.74
CA PRO A 337 0.22 -1.87 8.66
C PRO A 337 0.71 -0.52 8.10
N ASN A 338 1.41 -0.50 6.95
CA ASN A 338 1.97 0.72 6.38
C ASN A 338 0.99 1.50 5.48
N LEU A 339 -0.30 1.22 5.56
CA LEU A 339 -1.35 1.86 4.78
C LEU A 339 -2.01 3.00 5.57
N SER A 340 -1.34 4.14 5.64
CA SER A 340 -1.84 5.32 6.37
C SER A 340 -3.27 5.76 5.99
N PRO A 341 -3.71 5.76 4.71
CA PRO A 341 -5.10 6.10 4.39
C PRO A 341 -6.13 5.17 5.05
N VAL A 342 -5.80 3.88 5.20
CA VAL A 342 -6.69 2.89 5.83
C VAL A 342 -6.80 3.14 7.33
N TRP A 343 -5.69 3.48 7.99
CA TRP A 343 -5.70 3.91 9.39
C TRP A 343 -6.61 5.13 9.60
N ASN A 344 -6.49 6.12 8.74
CA ASN A 344 -7.33 7.32 8.83
C ASN A 344 -8.82 6.98 8.71
N GLN A 345 -9.17 6.15 7.73
CA GLN A 345 -10.57 5.73 7.53
C GLN A 345 -11.09 4.91 8.71
N LEU A 346 -10.28 3.98 9.24
CA LEU A 346 -10.62 3.19 10.42
C LEU A 346 -10.89 4.08 11.64
N MET A 347 -9.99 5.01 11.96
CA MET A 347 -10.14 5.92 13.09
C MET A 347 -11.38 6.82 12.96
N ILE A 348 -11.71 7.29 11.74
CA ILE A 348 -12.92 8.07 11.48
C ILE A 348 -14.17 7.22 11.78
N LEU A 349 -14.22 5.99 11.31
CA LEU A 349 -15.36 5.10 11.56
C LEU A 349 -15.50 4.74 13.04
N GLU A 350 -14.39 4.46 13.72
CA GLU A 350 -14.40 4.20 15.16
C GLU A 350 -14.88 5.41 15.96
N TYR A 351 -14.50 6.61 15.55
CA TYR A 351 -15.02 7.86 16.11
C TYR A 351 -16.54 8.00 15.90
N GLU A 352 -17.02 7.76 14.67
CA GLU A 352 -18.46 7.84 14.34
C GLU A 352 -19.31 6.80 15.08
N GLN A 353 -18.70 5.63 15.38
CA GLN A 353 -19.37 4.56 16.13
C GLN A 353 -19.17 4.67 17.66
N GLU A 354 -18.57 5.75 18.13
CA GLU A 354 -18.24 5.96 19.56
C GLU A 354 -17.44 4.80 20.18
N SER A 355 -16.58 4.15 19.38
CA SER A 355 -15.72 3.03 19.80
C SER A 355 -14.41 3.55 20.37
N TRP A 356 -14.49 4.20 21.52
CA TRP A 356 -13.42 5.03 22.10
C TRP A 356 -12.17 4.23 22.49
N THR A 357 -12.35 3.02 22.97
CA THR A 357 -11.23 2.13 23.35
C THR A 357 -10.42 1.70 22.13
N ASN A 358 -11.09 1.32 21.05
CA ASN A 358 -10.42 0.94 19.80
C ASN A 358 -9.76 2.17 19.18
N LEU A 359 -10.46 3.28 19.11
CA LEU A 359 -9.93 4.54 18.57
C LEU A 359 -8.63 4.96 19.27
N LEU A 360 -8.57 4.90 20.61
CA LEU A 360 -7.34 5.23 21.33
C LEU A 360 -6.20 4.28 21.01
N LYS A 361 -6.48 2.99 20.96
CA LYS A 361 -5.50 1.95 20.63
C LYS A 361 -4.96 2.17 19.22
N ASP A 362 -5.86 2.32 18.25
CA ASP A 362 -5.49 2.38 16.84
C ASP A 362 -4.85 3.71 16.48
N ALA A 363 -5.30 4.83 17.09
CA ALA A 363 -4.61 6.12 16.98
C ALA A 363 -3.19 6.07 17.57
N SER A 364 -2.99 5.36 18.69
CA SER A 364 -1.65 5.21 19.29
C SER A 364 -0.73 4.40 18.37
N SER A 365 -1.20 3.27 17.85
CA SER A 365 -0.43 2.44 16.90
C SER A 365 -0.11 3.19 15.62
N CYS A 366 -1.07 3.94 15.09
CA CYS A 366 -0.88 4.74 13.88
C CYS A 366 0.12 5.89 14.10
N ALA A 367 0.11 6.56 15.26
CA ALA A 367 1.05 7.62 15.60
C ALA A 367 2.50 7.12 15.67
N GLU A 368 2.71 5.88 16.15
CA GLU A 368 4.04 5.25 16.17
C GLU A 368 4.54 4.94 14.76
N LEU A 369 3.67 4.46 13.87
CA LEU A 369 4.04 4.10 12.49
C LEU A 369 4.20 5.34 11.59
N PHE A 370 3.40 6.38 11.82
CA PHE A 370 3.33 7.58 10.99
C PHE A 370 3.51 8.88 11.79
N PRO A 371 4.70 9.11 12.38
CA PRO A 371 4.93 10.26 13.26
C PRO A 371 4.88 11.63 12.55
N SER A 372 4.81 11.65 11.23
CA SER A 372 4.64 12.87 10.42
C SER A 372 3.19 13.21 10.08
N GLN A 373 2.22 12.43 10.55
CA GLN A 373 0.79 12.66 10.28
C GLN A 373 0.07 13.26 11.49
N PRO A 374 -0.71 14.33 11.32
CA PRO A 374 -1.37 15.01 12.43
C PRO A 374 -2.57 14.24 12.99
N LEU A 375 -3.33 13.53 12.15
CA LEU A 375 -4.61 12.93 12.52
C LEU A 375 -4.54 11.88 13.65
N PRO A 376 -3.54 10.97 13.67
CA PRO A 376 -3.39 10.02 14.77
C PRO A 376 -3.16 10.70 16.14
N PHE A 377 -2.32 11.72 16.16
CA PHE A 377 -2.08 12.50 17.39
C PHE A 377 -3.30 13.25 17.84
N TYR A 378 -4.08 13.81 16.90
CA TYR A 378 -5.36 14.46 17.20
C TYR A 378 -6.36 13.51 17.85
N PHE A 379 -6.61 12.33 17.27
CA PHE A 379 -7.53 11.35 17.85
C PHE A 379 -7.04 10.81 19.19
N LYS A 380 -5.75 10.53 19.31
CA LYS A 380 -5.15 10.12 20.58
C LYS A 380 -5.36 11.17 21.67
N ALA A 381 -5.09 12.43 21.37
CA ALA A 381 -5.29 13.54 22.31
C ALA A 381 -6.75 13.72 22.69
N MET A 382 -7.66 13.62 21.74
CA MET A 382 -9.11 13.68 22.00
C MET A 382 -9.55 12.58 22.98
N MET A 383 -9.02 11.36 22.83
CA MET A 383 -9.31 10.25 23.73
C MET A 383 -8.67 10.44 25.12
N LEU A 384 -7.46 11.00 25.18
CA LEU A 384 -6.81 11.38 26.46
C LEU A 384 -7.62 12.46 27.19
N ASN A 385 -8.14 13.46 26.48
CA ASN A 385 -9.06 14.46 27.03
C ASN A 385 -10.31 13.83 27.64
N ARG A 386 -10.91 12.83 26.96
CA ARG A 386 -12.07 12.09 27.49
C ARG A 386 -11.75 11.32 28.77
N LYS A 387 -10.49 10.88 28.94
CA LYS A 387 -10.01 10.20 30.15
C LYS A 387 -9.54 11.14 31.26
N GLY A 388 -9.58 12.45 31.04
CA GLY A 388 -9.04 13.43 31.99
C GLY A 388 -7.52 13.52 32.04
N LEU A 389 -6.82 12.90 31.09
CA LEU A 389 -5.36 12.91 30.98
C LEU A 389 -4.89 14.14 30.16
N TYR A 390 -5.23 15.32 30.66
CA TYR A 390 -5.12 16.58 29.92
C TYR A 390 -3.68 16.98 29.57
N ALA A 391 -2.70 16.68 30.43
CA ALA A 391 -1.28 17.00 30.16
C ALA A 391 -0.76 16.18 28.96
N GLU A 392 -1.04 14.87 28.95
CA GLU A 392 -0.66 14.00 27.84
C GLU A 392 -1.42 14.37 26.54
N ALA A 393 -2.67 14.84 26.66
CA ALA A 393 -3.43 15.34 25.53
C ALA A 393 -2.74 16.56 24.89
N LEU A 394 -2.28 17.53 25.68
CA LEU A 394 -1.57 18.71 25.18
C LEU A 394 -0.26 18.36 24.47
N GLU A 395 0.49 17.39 24.97
CA GLU A 395 1.70 16.91 24.29
C GLU A 395 1.37 16.37 22.89
N ASN A 396 0.35 15.52 22.77
CA ASN A 396 -0.07 14.97 21.48
C ASN A 396 -0.65 16.06 20.54
N LEU A 397 -1.39 17.04 21.06
CA LEU A 397 -1.89 18.18 20.27
C LEU A 397 -0.74 19.07 19.76
N SER A 398 0.30 19.25 20.56
CA SER A 398 1.50 19.95 20.13
C SER A 398 2.22 19.21 19.00
N LEU A 399 2.32 17.86 19.07
CA LEU A 399 2.85 17.05 18.00
C LEU A 399 1.99 17.16 16.73
N ALA A 400 0.65 17.06 16.86
CA ALA A 400 -0.25 17.22 15.73
C ALA A 400 -0.08 18.58 15.04
N LYS A 401 0.00 19.67 15.80
CA LYS A 401 0.26 21.03 15.26
C LYS A 401 1.61 21.14 14.57
N GLY A 402 2.65 20.51 15.15
CA GLY A 402 4.02 20.56 14.62
C GLY A 402 4.19 19.90 13.25
N VAL A 403 3.34 18.92 12.92
CA VAL A 403 3.38 18.19 11.64
C VAL A 403 2.23 18.58 10.69
N LEU A 404 1.35 19.48 11.11
CA LEU A 404 0.20 19.90 10.30
C LEU A 404 0.64 20.81 9.15
N LEU A 405 0.19 20.49 7.93
CA LEU A 405 0.48 21.26 6.72
C LEU A 405 -0.82 21.77 6.09
N ASN A 406 -1.05 23.07 6.13
CA ASN A 406 -2.10 23.78 5.36
C ASN A 406 -3.55 23.22 5.51
N ASP A 407 -3.88 22.62 6.66
CA ASP A 407 -5.23 22.15 6.97
C ASP A 407 -5.83 22.97 8.09
N ASN A 408 -6.52 24.06 7.73
CA ASN A 408 -7.18 24.93 8.67
C ASN A 408 -8.35 24.26 9.40
N ALA A 409 -9.02 23.29 8.78
CA ALA A 409 -10.12 22.58 9.41
C ALA A 409 -9.61 21.71 10.57
N LEU A 410 -8.56 20.93 10.34
CA LEU A 410 -7.94 20.12 11.39
C LEU A 410 -7.26 21.00 12.46
N LEU A 411 -6.66 22.13 12.05
CA LEU A 411 -6.09 23.10 13.02
C LEU A 411 -7.17 23.60 14.00
N ALA A 412 -8.34 23.94 13.49
CA ALA A 412 -9.43 24.41 14.33
C ALA A 412 -9.93 23.31 15.30
N GLU A 413 -10.00 22.07 14.86
CA GLU A 413 -10.33 20.92 15.71
C GLU A 413 -9.24 20.66 16.77
N ILE A 414 -7.96 20.76 16.41
CA ILE A 414 -6.82 20.63 17.33
C ILE A 414 -6.91 21.72 18.42
N LEU A 415 -7.13 22.98 18.04
CA LEU A 415 -7.25 24.10 18.97
C LEU A 415 -8.46 23.95 19.92
N LEU A 416 -9.56 23.38 19.42
CA LEU A 416 -10.71 23.07 20.24
C LEU A 416 -10.37 22.04 21.33
N GLN A 417 -9.65 20.97 20.97
CA GLN A 417 -9.21 19.96 21.94
C GLN A 417 -8.12 20.50 22.88
N GLU A 418 -7.26 21.41 22.44
CA GLU A 418 -6.27 22.11 23.25
C GLU A 418 -6.96 22.98 24.31
N GLY A 419 -7.96 23.75 23.90
CA GLY A 419 -8.79 24.53 24.82
C GLY A 419 -9.45 23.67 25.89
N ARG A 420 -10.00 22.51 25.50
CA ARG A 420 -10.58 21.54 26.45
C ARG A 420 -9.54 21.03 27.44
N ALA A 421 -8.35 20.66 26.99
CA ALA A 421 -7.28 20.16 27.85
C ALA A 421 -6.80 21.24 28.84
N LEU A 422 -6.63 22.48 28.37
CA LEU A 422 -6.22 23.60 29.21
C LEU A 422 -7.25 23.91 30.31
N LEU A 423 -8.54 23.87 29.96
CA LEU A 423 -9.63 24.02 30.96
C LEU A 423 -9.62 22.90 32.00
N GLY A 424 -9.36 21.67 31.57
CA GLY A 424 -9.20 20.51 32.45
C GLY A 424 -8.02 20.65 33.43
N LEU A 425 -6.96 21.34 33.01
CA LEU A 425 -5.80 21.71 33.86
C LEU A 425 -6.02 23.00 34.66
N GLN A 426 -7.25 23.53 34.68
CA GLN A 426 -7.62 24.78 35.36
C GLN A 426 -6.94 26.05 34.83
N LYS A 427 -6.36 25.99 33.62
CA LYS A 427 -5.76 27.12 32.90
C LYS A 427 -6.82 27.86 32.09
N GLN A 428 -7.73 28.54 32.80
CA GLN A 428 -8.96 29.06 32.23
C GLN A 428 -8.72 30.09 31.10
N GLU A 429 -7.80 31.03 31.30
CA GLU A 429 -7.54 32.09 30.32
C GLU A 429 -6.96 31.54 29.03
N GLU A 430 -5.95 30.66 29.16
CA GLU A 430 -5.30 30.00 28.00
C GLU A 430 -6.32 29.12 27.25
N GLY A 431 -7.15 28.36 27.99
CA GLY A 431 -8.17 27.49 27.39
C GLY A 431 -9.21 28.26 26.59
N ILE A 432 -9.74 29.36 27.15
CA ILE A 432 -10.71 30.23 26.45
C ILE A 432 -10.06 30.88 25.23
N ALA A 433 -8.78 31.28 25.31
CA ALA A 433 -8.06 31.83 24.15
C ALA A 433 -7.96 30.82 23.00
N ALA A 434 -7.54 29.58 23.29
CA ALA A 434 -7.46 28.51 22.28
C ALA A 434 -8.83 28.21 21.65
N LEU A 435 -9.90 28.14 22.46
CA LEU A 435 -11.25 27.94 21.95
C LEU A 435 -11.73 29.07 21.04
N LYS A 436 -11.41 30.32 21.37
CA LYS A 436 -11.75 31.47 20.51
C LYS A 436 -10.97 31.48 19.21
N GLU A 437 -9.70 31.06 19.25
CA GLU A 437 -8.89 30.91 18.06
C GLU A 437 -9.47 29.83 17.13
N ALA A 438 -9.83 28.66 17.65
CA ALA A 438 -10.52 27.61 16.89
C ALA A 438 -11.78 28.15 16.19
N LEU A 439 -12.58 28.91 16.92
CA LEU A 439 -13.82 29.50 16.39
C LEU A 439 -13.58 30.55 15.31
N SER A 440 -12.49 31.32 15.41
CA SER A 440 -12.11 32.30 14.39
C SER A 440 -11.77 31.64 13.04
N ILE A 441 -11.29 30.40 13.08
CA ILE A 441 -10.95 29.63 11.87
C ILE A 441 -12.20 28.96 11.28
N SER A 442 -13.08 28.39 12.12
CA SER A 442 -14.23 27.59 11.64
C SER A 442 -15.48 27.78 12.54
N LEU A 443 -16.07 28.98 12.48
CA LEU A 443 -17.23 29.34 13.31
C LEU A 443 -18.41 28.37 13.14
N ASN A 444 -18.87 28.17 11.90
CA ASN A 444 -20.11 27.43 11.64
C ASN A 444 -20.01 25.93 11.95
N ALA A 445 -18.81 25.36 11.80
CA ALA A 445 -18.60 23.93 12.03
C ALA A 445 -18.40 23.58 13.52
N LEU A 446 -17.78 24.49 14.29
CA LEU A 446 -17.34 24.20 15.66
C LEU A 446 -18.15 24.89 16.75
N GLU A 447 -19.10 25.76 16.40
CA GLU A 447 -19.82 26.57 17.38
C GLU A 447 -20.56 25.72 18.44
N LEU A 448 -21.18 24.61 18.01
CA LEU A 448 -21.86 23.72 18.96
C LEU A 448 -20.88 23.02 19.90
N GLN A 449 -19.75 22.53 19.39
CA GLN A 449 -18.72 21.88 20.21
C GLN A 449 -18.07 22.86 21.17
N TYR A 450 -17.83 24.10 20.75
CA TYR A 450 -17.36 25.19 21.59
C TYR A 450 -18.32 25.45 22.74
N LEU A 451 -19.62 25.61 22.47
CA LEU A 451 -20.64 25.85 23.48
C LEU A 451 -20.80 24.63 24.41
N HIS A 452 -20.68 23.41 23.88
CA HIS A 452 -20.66 22.19 24.70
C HIS A 452 -19.49 22.20 25.70
N ILE A 453 -18.28 22.55 25.26
CA ILE A 453 -17.11 22.62 26.14
C ILE A 453 -17.31 23.69 27.21
N LEU A 454 -17.78 24.88 26.86
CA LEU A 454 -18.08 25.92 27.85
C LEU A 454 -19.10 25.46 28.89
N ALA A 455 -20.15 24.77 28.45
CA ALA A 455 -21.17 24.23 29.34
C ALA A 455 -20.61 23.13 30.26
N ALA A 456 -19.80 22.20 29.71
CA ALA A 456 -19.20 21.11 30.47
C ALA A 456 -18.28 21.61 31.58
N TYR A 457 -17.51 22.66 31.34
CA TYR A 457 -16.64 23.30 32.32
C TYR A 457 -17.34 24.43 33.12
N LYS A 458 -18.64 24.60 32.93
CA LYS A 458 -19.48 25.62 33.64
C LYS A 458 -18.99 27.06 33.44
N ILE A 459 -18.41 27.36 32.27
CA ILE A 459 -17.88 28.67 31.95
C ILE A 459 -18.97 29.50 31.29
N GLU A 460 -19.18 30.72 31.78
CA GLU A 460 -20.14 31.69 31.24
C GLU A 460 -21.52 31.08 30.90
N LEU A 461 -22.03 30.15 31.69
CA LEU A 461 -23.29 29.43 31.44
C LEU A 461 -24.45 30.31 30.98
N PRO A 462 -24.71 31.51 31.56
CA PRO A 462 -25.78 32.38 31.09
C PRO A 462 -25.61 32.83 29.65
N LYS A 463 -24.37 33.19 29.24
CA LYS A 463 -24.06 33.57 27.86
C LYS A 463 -24.14 32.38 26.90
N THR A 464 -23.67 31.21 27.34
CA THR A 464 -23.76 29.96 26.59
C THR A 464 -25.22 29.61 26.31
N THR A 465 -26.06 29.67 27.31
CA THR A 465 -27.51 29.45 27.17
C THR A 465 -28.16 30.46 26.22
N GLN A 466 -27.85 31.74 26.38
CA GLN A 466 -28.35 32.79 25.46
C GLN A 466 -27.93 32.51 24.02
N ARG A 467 -26.66 32.14 23.78
CA ARG A 467 -26.13 31.87 22.42
C ARG A 467 -26.81 30.66 21.77
N LEU A 468 -27.07 29.60 22.52
CA LEU A 468 -27.82 28.44 22.05
C LEU A 468 -29.26 28.80 21.66
N GLN A 469 -29.92 29.65 22.45
CA GLN A 469 -31.27 30.16 22.13
C GLN A 469 -31.27 31.02 20.86
N GLU A 470 -30.28 31.91 20.69
CA GLU A 470 -30.11 32.69 19.48
C GLU A 470 -29.91 31.82 18.26
N LEU A 471 -29.07 30.76 18.35
CA LEU A 471 -28.91 29.80 17.29
C LEU A 471 -30.20 29.07 16.95
N SER A 472 -30.92 28.60 17.97
CA SER A 472 -32.21 27.93 17.79
C SER A 472 -33.27 28.83 17.10
N SER A 473 -33.28 30.12 17.41
CA SER A 473 -34.17 31.07 16.76
C SER A 473 -33.84 31.33 15.29
N LYS A 474 -32.52 31.22 14.90
CA LYS A 474 -32.04 31.46 13.54
C LYS A 474 -32.12 30.23 12.64
N THR A 475 -31.80 29.05 13.17
CA THR A 475 -31.67 27.82 12.39
C THR A 475 -32.81 26.84 12.55
N GLY A 476 -33.77 27.16 13.43
CA GLY A 476 -34.80 26.25 13.88
C GLY A 476 -34.30 25.26 14.93
N ALA A 477 -35.22 24.48 15.47
CA ALA A 477 -34.97 23.52 16.54
C ALA A 477 -34.32 22.23 15.96
N GLN A 478 -33.06 22.32 15.52
CA GLN A 478 -32.33 21.16 15.05
C GLN A 478 -32.02 20.17 16.19
N PRO A 479 -32.10 18.86 15.98
CA PRO A 479 -31.95 17.85 17.04
C PRO A 479 -30.65 17.96 17.84
N LYS A 480 -29.52 18.22 17.20
CA LYS A 480 -28.22 18.43 17.88
C LYS A 480 -28.22 19.69 18.73
N LEU A 481 -28.85 20.77 18.27
CA LEU A 481 -28.95 22.03 19.02
C LEU A 481 -29.88 21.88 20.24
N ILE A 482 -30.98 21.15 20.09
CA ILE A 482 -31.87 20.82 21.24
C ILE A 482 -31.11 20.01 22.30
N PHE A 483 -30.26 19.05 21.84
CA PHE A 483 -29.40 18.27 22.74
C PHE A 483 -28.44 19.18 23.55
N GLU A 484 -27.79 20.15 22.91
CA GLU A 484 -26.89 21.09 23.59
C GLU A 484 -27.64 22.02 24.58
N ILE A 485 -28.85 22.43 24.25
CA ILE A 485 -29.71 23.18 25.16
C ILE A 485 -30.04 22.33 26.39
N ALA A 486 -30.43 21.06 26.18
CA ALA A 486 -30.73 20.14 27.28
C ALA A 486 -29.49 19.88 28.16
N PHE A 487 -28.33 19.67 27.54
CA PHE A 487 -27.05 19.48 28.23
C PHE A 487 -26.69 20.72 29.08
N THR A 488 -26.83 21.92 28.52
CA THR A 488 -26.57 23.17 29.26
C THR A 488 -27.56 23.36 30.42
N ALA A 489 -28.83 23.05 30.21
CA ALA A 489 -29.85 23.06 31.27
C ALA A 489 -29.52 22.05 32.38
N PHE A 490 -29.00 20.86 32.04
CA PHE A 490 -28.51 19.89 33.01
C PHE A 490 -27.35 20.48 33.85
N GLN A 491 -26.35 21.11 33.19
CA GLN A 491 -25.20 21.72 33.87
C GLN A 491 -25.57 22.88 34.79
N THR A 492 -26.68 23.58 34.51
CA THR A 492 -27.23 24.64 35.38
C THR A 492 -28.12 24.11 36.51
N GLY A 493 -28.33 22.79 36.60
CA GLY A 493 -29.19 22.16 37.60
C GLY A 493 -30.69 22.29 37.32
N THR A 494 -31.09 22.77 36.14
CA THR A 494 -32.52 22.90 35.76
C THR A 494 -33.01 21.61 35.09
N TYR A 495 -32.98 20.49 35.82
CA TYR A 495 -33.20 19.14 35.31
C TYR A 495 -34.56 18.93 34.65
N GLN A 496 -35.62 19.61 35.13
CA GLN A 496 -36.95 19.52 34.53
C GLN A 496 -36.98 20.15 33.12
N ILE A 497 -36.27 21.27 32.93
CA ILE A 497 -36.13 21.91 31.62
C ILE A 497 -35.30 21.01 30.70
N ALA A 498 -34.20 20.45 31.22
CA ALA A 498 -33.37 19.52 30.46
C ALA A 498 -34.19 18.32 29.93
N LEU A 499 -35.07 17.73 30.77
CA LEU A 499 -35.94 16.65 30.37
C LEU A 499 -36.92 17.06 29.26
N GLN A 500 -37.54 18.24 29.41
CA GLN A 500 -38.48 18.77 28.41
C GLN A 500 -37.80 18.98 27.06
N GLU A 501 -36.56 19.46 27.04
CA GLU A 501 -35.80 19.64 25.80
C GLU A 501 -35.43 18.28 25.18
N MET A 502 -34.95 17.30 25.95
CA MET A 502 -34.67 15.96 25.46
C MET A 502 -35.88 15.29 24.80
N GLN A 503 -37.07 15.48 25.36
CA GLN A 503 -38.32 14.91 24.84
C GLN A 503 -38.75 15.50 23.48
N LYS A 504 -38.24 16.65 23.07
CA LYS A 504 -38.48 17.24 21.75
C LYS A 504 -37.71 16.53 20.64
N ILE A 505 -36.67 15.75 20.97
CA ILE A 505 -35.85 15.03 20.00
C ILE A 505 -36.57 13.76 19.56
N THR A 506 -36.96 13.70 18.29
CA THR A 506 -37.70 12.56 17.69
C THR A 506 -36.86 11.78 16.67
N VAL A 507 -35.63 12.22 16.39
CA VAL A 507 -34.74 11.59 15.38
C VAL A 507 -34.11 10.33 15.95
N ALA A 508 -34.52 9.18 15.44
CA ALA A 508 -34.08 7.86 15.91
C ALA A 508 -32.55 7.72 15.95
N LYS A 509 -31.85 8.22 14.95
CA LYS A 509 -30.37 8.16 14.88
C LYS A 509 -29.69 8.88 16.06
N LEU A 510 -30.27 9.96 16.59
CA LEU A 510 -29.71 10.65 17.75
C LEU A 510 -30.12 9.97 19.04
N ILE A 511 -31.39 9.51 19.15
CA ILE A 511 -31.90 8.78 20.31
C ILE A 511 -31.12 7.49 20.57
N GLN A 512 -30.63 6.87 19.50
CA GLN A 512 -29.82 5.64 19.52
C GLN A 512 -28.32 5.93 19.63
N THR A 513 -27.93 6.95 20.39
CA THR A 513 -26.52 7.21 20.73
C THR A 513 -26.29 7.02 22.21
N ALA A 514 -25.08 6.61 22.59
CA ALA A 514 -24.69 6.48 24.00
C ALA A 514 -24.80 7.82 24.70
N ALA A 515 -24.37 8.92 24.11
CA ALA A 515 -24.42 10.26 24.69
C ALA A 515 -25.85 10.72 25.01
N TYR A 516 -26.82 10.46 24.10
CA TYR A 516 -28.22 10.82 24.36
C TYR A 516 -28.80 10.04 25.54
N GLN A 517 -28.65 8.73 25.55
CA GLN A 517 -29.19 7.86 26.58
C GLN A 517 -28.50 8.08 27.93
N GLU A 518 -27.21 8.36 27.93
CA GLU A 518 -26.47 8.66 29.15
C GLU A 518 -26.94 9.99 29.79
N LEU A 519 -27.04 11.06 29.00
CA LEU A 519 -27.57 12.36 29.51
C LEU A 519 -29.00 12.22 29.99
N LEU A 520 -29.86 11.49 29.29
CA LEU A 520 -31.24 11.25 29.73
C LEU A 520 -31.29 10.48 31.06
N GLY A 521 -30.43 9.49 31.23
CA GLY A 521 -30.27 8.77 32.49
C GLY A 521 -29.78 9.67 33.62
N ASP A 522 -28.82 10.54 33.38
CA ASP A 522 -28.33 11.51 34.35
C ASP A 522 -29.43 12.49 34.78
N ILE A 523 -30.23 12.97 33.84
CA ILE A 523 -31.38 13.82 34.10
C ILE A 523 -32.41 13.10 34.99
N TYR A 524 -32.80 11.86 34.62
CA TYR A 524 -33.74 11.07 35.41
C TYR A 524 -33.24 10.80 36.83
N PHE A 525 -31.94 10.52 36.99
CA PHE A 525 -31.35 10.32 38.30
C PHE A 525 -31.51 11.54 39.21
N HIS A 526 -31.18 12.72 38.70
CA HIS A 526 -31.31 13.97 39.47
C HIS A 526 -32.77 14.39 39.75
N LEU A 527 -33.71 13.86 38.96
CA LEU A 527 -35.16 14.01 39.23
C LEU A 527 -35.70 12.93 40.17
N GLY A 528 -34.87 12.08 40.77
CA GLY A 528 -35.25 11.01 41.68
C GLY A 528 -35.82 9.76 41.01
N GLN A 529 -35.83 9.67 39.70
CA GLN A 529 -36.37 8.55 38.90
C GLN A 529 -35.30 7.51 38.61
N VAL A 530 -34.75 6.86 39.65
CA VAL A 530 -33.59 5.99 39.60
C VAL A 530 -33.80 4.76 38.67
N GLN A 531 -35.02 4.24 38.59
CA GLN A 531 -35.31 3.09 37.73
C GLN A 531 -35.17 3.45 36.24
N GLU A 532 -35.73 4.61 35.85
CA GLU A 532 -35.64 5.11 34.48
C GLU A 532 -34.18 5.50 34.12
N ALA A 533 -33.47 6.11 35.08
CA ALA A 533 -32.03 6.39 34.90
C ALA A 533 -31.22 5.13 34.55
N ASN A 534 -31.42 4.05 35.32
CA ASN A 534 -30.75 2.79 35.08
C ASN A 534 -31.08 2.17 33.72
N LYS A 535 -32.32 2.25 33.26
CA LYS A 535 -32.73 1.79 31.93
C LYS A 535 -31.99 2.56 30.84
N CYS A 536 -31.95 3.89 30.95
CA CYS A 536 -31.26 4.73 29.98
C CYS A 536 -29.74 4.45 29.94
N TRP A 537 -29.08 4.33 31.10
CA TRP A 537 -27.66 3.98 31.14
C TRP A 537 -27.36 2.59 30.56
N GLN A 538 -28.24 1.60 30.80
CA GLN A 538 -28.10 0.29 30.15
C GLN A 538 -28.28 0.36 28.65
N GLN A 539 -29.23 1.14 28.16
CA GLN A 539 -29.42 1.38 26.73
C GLN A 539 -28.21 2.10 26.12
N ALA A 540 -27.64 3.08 26.83
CA ALA A 540 -26.43 3.77 26.36
C ALA A 540 -25.31 2.79 26.05
N LEU A 541 -25.07 1.81 26.92
CA LEU A 541 -24.03 0.76 26.69
C LEU A 541 -24.30 -0.12 25.44
N THR A 542 -25.56 -0.20 24.99
CA THR A 542 -25.88 -0.95 23.76
C THR A 542 -25.59 -0.16 22.47
N PHE A 543 -25.49 1.18 22.59
CA PHE A 543 -25.29 2.08 21.45
C PHE A 543 -23.86 2.57 21.29
N GLY A 544 -22.98 2.36 22.30
CA GLY A 544 -21.58 2.73 22.27
C GLY A 544 -20.96 2.74 23.66
N GLU A 545 -19.68 3.13 23.75
CA GLU A 545 -18.97 3.14 25.04
C GLU A 545 -19.42 4.28 25.98
N GLY A 546 -20.02 5.33 25.42
CA GLY A 546 -20.47 6.50 26.20
C GLY A 546 -19.34 7.29 26.86
N SER A 547 -19.60 7.87 28.04
CA SER A 547 -18.55 8.49 28.84
C SER A 547 -17.71 7.46 29.57
N VAL A 548 -16.51 7.86 30.03
CA VAL A 548 -15.58 6.97 30.77
C VAL A 548 -16.18 6.45 32.08
N VAL A 549 -17.25 7.06 32.59
CA VAL A 549 -17.94 6.67 33.82
C VAL A 549 -19.26 5.95 33.59
N LEU A 550 -19.70 5.74 32.35
CA LEU A 550 -21.00 5.11 32.04
C LEU A 550 -21.11 3.69 32.65
N SER A 551 -20.06 2.88 32.50
CA SER A 551 -20.01 1.53 33.10
C SER A 551 -20.13 1.58 34.63
N GLU A 552 -19.52 2.58 35.27
CA GLU A 552 -19.60 2.78 36.72
C GLU A 552 -20.99 3.20 37.14
N LYS A 553 -21.64 4.15 36.42
CA LYS A 553 -23.04 4.54 36.65
C LYS A 553 -23.97 3.34 36.59
N THR A 554 -23.82 2.51 35.58
CA THR A 554 -24.65 1.32 35.37
C THR A 554 -24.45 0.27 36.46
N THR A 555 -23.21 0.04 36.90
CA THR A 555 -22.86 -0.95 37.93
C THR A 555 -23.30 -0.51 39.31
N LYS A 556 -23.00 0.74 39.67
CA LYS A 556 -23.34 1.32 40.99
C LYS A 556 -24.78 1.80 41.07
N LYS A 557 -25.49 1.90 39.95
CA LYS A 557 -26.84 2.47 39.83
C LYS A 557 -26.95 3.87 40.46
N THR A 558 -25.93 4.68 40.26
CA THR A 558 -25.83 6.05 40.79
C THR A 558 -25.16 6.95 39.78
N TYR A 559 -25.43 8.25 39.88
CA TYR A 559 -24.74 9.25 39.08
C TYR A 559 -23.25 9.33 39.46
N VAL A 560 -22.41 9.34 38.47
CA VAL A 560 -20.98 9.60 38.58
C VAL A 560 -20.65 10.74 37.62
N GLN A 561 -20.02 11.78 38.13
CA GLN A 561 -19.64 12.94 37.32
C GLN A 561 -18.51 12.55 36.34
N VAL A 562 -18.66 12.95 35.11
CA VAL A 562 -17.58 12.82 34.09
C VAL A 562 -16.44 13.75 34.51
N PRO A 563 -15.17 13.27 34.50
CA PRO A 563 -14.01 14.08 34.86
C PRO A 563 -13.81 15.33 34.00
#